data_44499b8c10f1a8199798cc88ff960e78
#
_entry.id   44499b8c10f1a8199798cc88ff960e78
#
_cell.length_a   1.000
_cell.length_b   1.000
_cell.length_c   1.000
_cell.angle_alpha   90.00
_cell.angle_beta   90.00
_cell.angle_gamma   90.00
#
_symmetry.space_group_name_H-M   'P 1'
#
loop_
_entity.id
_entity.type
_entity.pdbx_description
1 polymer ?
#
loop_
_entity_poly.entity_id
_entity_poly.type
_entity_poly.pdbx_seq_one_letter_code
_entity_poly.pdbx_strand_id
1 'polypeptide(L)'
;MEYVRYGNTPLTVSRLCIGTGHFKAAYPDVEDGGTFLEKVLDEGVTFWDTAEGYGSHPHVAAAFRRVSRGKVVLQTKTSVPTYEEAHERIDVALRDLGTDYLDVILLHGVNSPRDLERREGALRAMVEAKAAGKVRVVGCSTHLYTGPVMEVVIACPEIEVILATVNKGGIMLEGSIMDLDPNGRREPAAARMEEHVQQVRRAYEAGKGISIMKIIGQRTAPEAEWEDWIRWGFDFPYAHAVNLGITWPKELELDVTLEREQAEARMPRAA
;
A
#
# COMPACT_ATOMS: atom_id res chain seq x y z
N MET A 1 16.50 8.45 4.20
CA MET A 1 15.41 7.81 3.41
C MET A 1 16.04 6.99 2.31
N GLU A 2 15.80 5.69 2.32
CA GLU A 2 16.22 4.77 1.27
C GLU A 2 15.19 4.78 0.12
N TYR A 3 15.68 4.67 -1.12
CA TYR A 3 14.85 4.56 -2.31
C TYR A 3 15.16 3.25 -3.02
N VAL A 4 14.12 2.50 -3.36
CA VAL A 4 14.27 1.17 -3.95
C VAL A 4 13.43 1.05 -5.21
N ARG A 5 13.89 0.23 -6.15
CA ARG A 5 13.06 -0.14 -7.30
C ARG A 5 11.87 -0.97 -6.83
N TYR A 6 10.68 -0.64 -7.29
CA TYR A 6 9.45 -1.29 -6.85
C TYR A 6 9.18 -2.56 -7.68
N GLY A 7 9.83 -3.64 -7.31
CA GLY A 7 9.80 -4.90 -8.08
C GLY A 7 10.35 -4.72 -9.49
N ASN A 8 9.75 -5.42 -10.45
CA ASN A 8 10.11 -5.30 -11.88
C ASN A 8 9.44 -4.10 -12.59
N THR A 9 8.81 -3.19 -11.85
CA THR A 9 8.17 -1.99 -12.41
C THR A 9 9.21 -0.90 -12.75
N PRO A 10 8.85 0.12 -13.53
CA PRO A 10 9.72 1.28 -13.78
C PRO A 10 9.77 2.29 -12.62
N LEU A 11 9.09 2.01 -11.49
CA LEU A 11 8.98 2.94 -10.37
C LEU A 11 10.13 2.76 -9.38
N THR A 12 10.60 3.87 -8.84
CA THR A 12 11.45 3.93 -7.64
C THR A 12 10.66 4.61 -6.53
N VAL A 13 10.59 3.98 -5.37
CA VAL A 13 9.77 4.41 -4.23
C VAL A 13 10.64 4.62 -2.99
N SER A 14 10.24 5.53 -2.09
CA SER A 14 10.79 5.56 -0.75
C SER A 14 10.38 4.31 0.03
N ARG A 15 11.28 3.79 0.88
CA ARG A 15 10.96 2.62 1.74
C ARG A 15 9.80 2.91 2.69
N LEU A 16 9.68 4.12 3.18
CA LEU A 16 8.49 4.58 3.90
C LEU A 16 7.44 5.06 2.87
N CYS A 17 6.24 4.53 2.98
CA CYS A 17 5.05 4.97 2.27
C CYS A 17 4.06 5.56 3.26
N ILE A 18 3.54 6.77 2.99
CA ILE A 18 2.47 7.35 3.80
C ILE A 18 1.10 6.88 3.34
N GLY A 19 0.33 6.27 4.27
CA GLY A 19 -1.08 5.93 4.08
C GLY A 19 -2.01 7.05 4.55
N THR A 20 -2.87 7.55 3.68
CA THR A 20 -3.75 8.69 3.97
C THR A 20 -5.15 8.29 4.46
N GLY A 21 -5.36 7.03 4.85
CA GLY A 21 -6.67 6.49 5.22
C GLY A 21 -7.38 7.21 6.38
N HIS A 22 -6.65 7.94 7.21
CA HIS A 22 -7.19 8.69 8.35
C HIS A 22 -7.24 10.20 8.14
N PHE A 23 -6.81 10.70 6.97
CA PHE A 23 -6.67 12.14 6.72
C PHE A 23 -7.99 12.91 6.83
N LYS A 24 -9.09 12.37 6.31
CA LYS A 24 -10.41 13.00 6.41
C LYS A 24 -10.81 13.31 7.87
N ALA A 25 -10.44 12.45 8.81
CA ALA A 25 -10.73 12.65 10.22
C ALA A 25 -9.68 13.52 10.93
N ALA A 26 -8.39 13.37 10.56
CA ALA A 26 -7.29 14.11 11.18
C ALA A 26 -7.20 15.57 10.70
N TYR A 27 -7.56 15.80 9.46
CA TYR A 27 -7.51 17.12 8.79
C TYR A 27 -8.87 17.47 8.19
N PRO A 28 -9.81 18.01 8.99
CA PRO A 28 -11.10 18.50 8.45
C PRO A 28 -10.94 19.58 7.38
N ASP A 29 -9.90 20.42 7.51
CA ASP A 29 -9.45 21.34 6.46
C ASP A 29 -8.45 20.60 5.54
N VAL A 30 -8.78 20.52 4.26
CA VAL A 30 -7.97 19.84 3.26
C VAL A 30 -6.63 20.54 3.02
N GLU A 31 -6.55 21.86 3.23
CA GLU A 31 -5.31 22.62 3.08
C GLU A 31 -4.28 22.26 4.18
N ASP A 32 -4.75 22.00 5.40
CA ASP A 32 -3.88 21.55 6.49
C ASP A 32 -3.29 20.15 6.17
N GLY A 33 -4.10 19.24 5.66
CA GLY A 33 -3.63 17.93 5.20
C GLY A 33 -2.69 18.03 4.00
N GLY A 34 -2.95 18.96 3.07
CA GLY A 34 -2.06 19.27 1.96
C GLY A 34 -0.70 19.81 2.44
N THR A 35 -0.71 20.70 3.43
CA THR A 35 0.51 21.22 4.06
C THR A 35 1.30 20.14 4.80
N PHE A 36 0.60 19.19 5.44
CA PHE A 36 1.26 18.07 6.07
C PHE A 36 1.92 17.14 5.03
N LEU A 37 1.27 16.85 3.91
CA LEU A 37 1.86 16.07 2.82
C LEU A 37 3.07 16.75 2.17
N GLU A 38 3.09 18.07 2.09
CA GLU A 38 4.28 18.81 1.69
C GLU A 38 5.47 18.54 2.63
N LYS A 39 5.26 18.58 3.95
CA LYS A 39 6.29 18.21 4.94
C LYS A 39 6.73 16.75 4.82
N VAL A 40 5.79 15.85 4.54
CA VAL A 40 6.10 14.42 4.28
C VAL A 40 7.06 14.28 3.10
N LEU A 41 6.84 15.03 2.03
CA LEU A 41 7.74 15.05 0.87
C LEU A 41 9.09 15.67 1.21
N ASP A 42 9.15 16.74 2.00
CA ASP A 42 10.39 17.39 2.44
C ASP A 42 11.26 16.45 3.29
N GLU A 43 10.65 15.53 4.05
CA GLU A 43 11.36 14.44 4.74
C GLU A 43 11.85 13.32 3.81
N GLY A 44 11.54 13.40 2.52
CA GLY A 44 11.95 12.44 1.50
C GLY A 44 10.99 11.27 1.31
N VAL A 45 9.79 11.31 1.89
CA VAL A 45 8.77 10.28 1.70
C VAL A 45 8.02 10.55 0.39
N THR A 46 8.45 9.89 -0.67
CA THR A 46 7.91 10.11 -2.03
C THR A 46 6.78 9.16 -2.39
N PHE A 47 6.57 8.08 -1.65
CA PHE A 47 5.52 7.10 -1.92
C PHE A 47 4.29 7.40 -1.07
N TRP A 48 3.17 7.76 -1.74
CA TRP A 48 1.92 8.14 -1.10
C TRP A 48 0.80 7.19 -1.49
N ASP A 49 0.08 6.69 -0.48
CA ASP A 49 -1.01 5.74 -0.64
C ASP A 49 -2.35 6.35 -0.21
N THR A 50 -3.32 6.30 -1.11
CA THR A 50 -4.71 6.74 -0.89
C THR A 50 -5.70 5.69 -1.42
N ALA A 51 -6.98 5.96 -1.37
CA ALA A 51 -8.05 5.19 -2.01
C ALA A 51 -9.31 6.03 -2.18
N GLU A 52 -10.16 5.68 -3.15
CA GLU A 52 -11.45 6.35 -3.38
C GLU A 52 -12.33 6.43 -2.12
N GLY A 53 -12.35 5.37 -1.33
CA GLY A 53 -13.16 5.26 -0.11
C GLY A 53 -12.60 6.01 1.10
N TYR A 54 -11.39 6.56 1.05
CA TYR A 54 -10.78 7.23 2.20
C TYR A 54 -11.24 8.67 2.38
N GLY A 55 -11.73 9.29 1.30
CA GLY A 55 -12.08 10.71 1.29
C GLY A 55 -10.86 11.63 1.43
N SER A 56 -9.66 11.11 1.12
CA SER A 56 -8.38 11.83 1.23
C SER A 56 -7.85 12.37 -0.11
N HIS A 57 -8.49 12.08 -1.25
CA HIS A 57 -8.12 12.65 -2.54
C HIS A 57 -8.02 14.19 -2.53
N PRO A 58 -8.97 14.95 -1.89
CA PRO A 58 -8.85 16.41 -1.82
C PRO A 58 -7.59 16.89 -1.08
N HIS A 59 -7.13 16.17 -0.04
CA HIS A 59 -5.89 16.51 0.69
C HIS A 59 -4.65 16.31 -0.18
N VAL A 60 -4.62 15.21 -0.95
CA VAL A 60 -3.55 14.96 -1.92
C VAL A 60 -3.56 16.02 -3.03
N ALA A 61 -4.73 16.39 -3.55
CA ALA A 61 -4.88 17.47 -4.53
C ALA A 61 -4.41 18.81 -3.96
N ALA A 62 -4.70 19.12 -2.68
CA ALA A 62 -4.19 20.31 -2.02
C ALA A 62 -2.65 20.30 -1.95
N ALA A 63 -2.03 19.18 -1.66
CA ALA A 63 -0.58 19.04 -1.70
C ALA A 63 -0.02 19.26 -3.12
N PHE A 64 -0.65 18.73 -4.17
CA PHE A 64 -0.17 18.92 -5.56
C PHE A 64 -0.25 20.36 -6.07
N ARG A 65 -0.97 21.26 -5.39
CA ARG A 65 -0.88 22.71 -5.67
C ARG A 65 0.40 23.34 -5.12
N ARG A 66 1.10 22.67 -4.20
CA ARG A 66 2.30 23.15 -3.48
C ARG A 66 3.56 22.46 -3.95
N VAL A 67 3.46 21.18 -4.32
CA VAL A 67 4.61 20.35 -4.70
C VAL A 67 4.48 19.86 -6.15
N SER A 68 5.63 19.62 -6.78
CA SER A 68 5.64 19.03 -8.13
C SER A 68 5.13 17.59 -8.11
N ARG A 69 4.10 17.30 -8.92
CA ARG A 69 3.49 15.96 -9.06
C ARG A 69 4.53 14.88 -9.37
N GLY A 70 5.54 15.19 -10.19
CA GLY A 70 6.57 14.25 -10.60
C GLY A 70 7.55 13.83 -9.49
N LYS A 71 7.51 14.48 -8.32
CA LYS A 71 8.29 14.06 -7.15
C LYS A 71 7.62 12.96 -6.33
N VAL A 72 6.36 12.65 -6.60
CA VAL A 72 5.55 11.73 -5.82
C VAL A 72 5.19 10.51 -6.65
N VAL A 73 5.39 9.33 -6.10
CA VAL A 73 4.79 8.09 -6.58
C VAL A 73 3.45 7.92 -5.86
N LEU A 74 2.36 8.15 -6.60
CA LEU A 74 1.01 8.13 -6.05
C LEU A 74 0.33 6.79 -6.33
N GLN A 75 -0.11 6.13 -5.28
CA GLN A 75 -0.92 4.92 -5.31
C GLN A 75 -2.34 5.22 -4.87
N THR A 76 -3.33 4.78 -5.65
CA THR A 76 -4.74 4.79 -5.24
C THR A 76 -5.40 3.43 -5.51
N LYS A 77 -6.66 3.27 -5.09
CA LYS A 77 -7.36 1.98 -5.11
C LYS A 77 -8.82 2.17 -5.49
N THR A 78 -9.38 1.19 -6.19
CA THR A 78 -10.81 1.09 -6.45
C THR A 78 -11.38 -0.26 -6.01
N SER A 79 -12.62 -0.25 -5.50
CA SER A 79 -13.31 -1.46 -5.02
C SER A 79 -14.35 -1.98 -5.99
N VAL A 80 -14.61 -1.28 -7.08
CA VAL A 80 -15.66 -1.63 -8.03
C VAL A 80 -15.30 -2.88 -8.84
N PRO A 81 -16.30 -3.72 -9.22
CA PRO A 81 -16.03 -4.97 -9.88
C PRO A 81 -16.05 -4.90 -11.41
N THR A 82 -16.84 -3.99 -12.00
CA THR A 82 -17.10 -4.00 -13.44
C THR A 82 -16.11 -3.14 -14.24
N TYR A 83 -16.06 -3.39 -15.52
CA TYR A 83 -15.24 -2.63 -16.45
C TYR A 83 -15.66 -1.17 -16.54
N GLU A 84 -16.96 -0.93 -16.69
CA GLU A 84 -17.53 0.40 -16.86
C GLU A 84 -17.32 1.27 -15.61
N GLU A 85 -17.60 0.69 -14.44
CA GLU A 85 -17.38 1.39 -13.16
C GLU A 85 -15.91 1.69 -12.95
N ALA A 86 -14.99 0.75 -13.22
CA ALA A 86 -13.57 0.96 -13.02
C ALA A 86 -13.02 2.03 -13.96
N HIS A 87 -13.47 2.05 -15.21
CA HIS A 87 -13.12 3.09 -16.17
C HIS A 87 -13.56 4.48 -15.66
N GLU A 88 -14.79 4.60 -15.19
CA GLU A 88 -15.30 5.84 -14.60
C GLU A 88 -14.52 6.24 -13.34
N ARG A 89 -14.23 5.29 -12.44
CA ARG A 89 -13.52 5.55 -11.18
C ARG A 89 -12.08 6.03 -11.40
N ILE A 90 -11.42 5.54 -12.44
CA ILE A 90 -10.08 6.05 -12.80
C ILE A 90 -10.18 7.53 -13.20
N ASP A 91 -11.14 7.90 -14.04
CA ASP A 91 -11.31 9.29 -14.48
C ASP A 91 -11.75 10.21 -13.32
N VAL A 92 -12.59 9.71 -12.41
CA VAL A 92 -12.95 10.40 -11.15
C VAL A 92 -11.71 10.61 -10.29
N ALA A 93 -10.89 9.57 -10.08
CA ALA A 93 -9.70 9.67 -9.26
C ALA A 93 -8.70 10.70 -9.82
N LEU A 94 -8.45 10.69 -11.12
CA LEU A 94 -7.58 11.68 -11.79
C LEU A 94 -8.07 13.10 -11.57
N ARG A 95 -9.37 13.34 -11.75
CA ARG A 95 -9.99 14.65 -11.54
C ARG A 95 -9.91 15.10 -10.08
N ASP A 96 -10.28 14.21 -9.14
CA ASP A 96 -10.33 14.52 -7.71
C ASP A 96 -8.93 14.73 -7.11
N LEU A 97 -7.92 14.06 -7.66
CA LEU A 97 -6.51 14.21 -7.30
C LEU A 97 -5.82 15.38 -8.03
N GLY A 98 -6.45 15.96 -9.06
CA GLY A 98 -5.88 17.05 -9.84
C GLY A 98 -4.61 16.65 -10.61
N THR A 99 -4.63 15.46 -11.23
CA THR A 99 -3.47 14.93 -11.97
C THR A 99 -3.91 14.21 -13.24
N ASP A 100 -3.03 14.14 -14.23
CA ASP A 100 -3.30 13.47 -15.51
C ASP A 100 -2.95 11.98 -15.49
N TYR A 101 -2.23 11.52 -14.46
CA TYR A 101 -1.81 10.12 -14.33
C TYR A 101 -1.73 9.65 -12.88
N LEU A 102 -1.90 8.35 -12.70
CA LEU A 102 -1.64 7.61 -11.47
C LEU A 102 -0.36 6.79 -11.65
N ASP A 103 0.52 6.77 -10.64
CA ASP A 103 1.68 5.88 -10.69
C ASP A 103 1.27 4.44 -10.46
N VAL A 104 0.37 4.21 -9.50
CA VAL A 104 -0.15 2.87 -9.17
C VAL A 104 -1.66 2.94 -8.96
N ILE A 105 -2.40 2.00 -9.57
CA ILE A 105 -3.79 1.71 -9.20
C ILE A 105 -3.93 0.28 -8.73
N LEU A 106 -4.67 0.08 -7.63
CA LEU A 106 -4.89 -1.24 -7.05
C LEU A 106 -6.36 -1.64 -7.09
N LEU A 107 -6.63 -2.92 -7.38
CA LEU A 107 -7.86 -3.56 -6.95
C LEU A 107 -7.88 -3.62 -5.42
N HIS A 108 -8.81 -2.92 -4.78
CA HIS A 108 -8.85 -2.76 -3.33
C HIS A 108 -9.44 -4.01 -2.64
N GLY A 109 -8.63 -4.71 -1.87
CA GLY A 109 -9.08 -5.85 -1.06
C GLY A 109 -9.43 -7.08 -1.87
N VAL A 110 -8.49 -7.62 -2.65
CA VAL A 110 -8.62 -8.96 -3.25
C VAL A 110 -8.30 -9.97 -2.17
N ASN A 111 -9.31 -10.62 -1.60
CA ASN A 111 -9.18 -11.48 -0.42
C ASN A 111 -9.49 -12.96 -0.71
N SER A 112 -9.88 -13.28 -1.95
CA SER A 112 -10.06 -14.65 -2.42
C SER A 112 -9.76 -14.74 -3.92
N PRO A 113 -9.49 -15.94 -4.47
CA PRO A 113 -9.40 -16.14 -5.93
C PRO A 113 -10.67 -15.67 -6.64
N ARG A 114 -11.83 -15.92 -6.05
CA ARG A 114 -13.13 -15.50 -6.58
C ARG A 114 -13.29 -13.98 -6.64
N ASP A 115 -12.63 -13.22 -5.75
CA ASP A 115 -12.63 -11.75 -5.82
C ASP A 115 -11.91 -11.27 -7.05
N LEU A 116 -10.80 -11.91 -7.44
CA LEU A 116 -10.08 -11.57 -8.67
C LEU A 116 -10.93 -11.92 -9.90
N GLU A 117 -11.54 -13.11 -9.94
CA GLU A 117 -12.46 -13.52 -11.02
C GLU A 117 -13.61 -12.52 -11.19
N ARG A 118 -14.27 -12.13 -10.11
CA ARG A 118 -15.37 -11.16 -10.14
C ARG A 118 -14.95 -9.77 -10.62
N ARG A 119 -13.67 -9.43 -10.48
CA ARG A 119 -13.11 -8.12 -10.84
C ARG A 119 -12.27 -8.15 -12.12
N GLU A 120 -12.37 -9.21 -12.91
CA GLU A 120 -11.70 -9.31 -14.21
C GLU A 120 -12.02 -8.11 -15.12
N GLY A 121 -13.29 -7.66 -15.10
CA GLY A 121 -13.72 -6.46 -15.81
C GLY A 121 -12.97 -5.19 -15.34
N ALA A 122 -12.90 -4.99 -14.03
CA ALA A 122 -12.16 -3.86 -13.45
C ALA A 122 -10.67 -3.95 -13.76
N LEU A 123 -10.06 -5.13 -13.66
CA LEU A 123 -8.65 -5.35 -14.00
C LEU A 123 -8.38 -4.98 -15.48
N ARG A 124 -9.24 -5.40 -16.39
CA ARG A 124 -9.14 -5.05 -17.81
C ARG A 124 -9.19 -3.54 -18.03
N ALA A 125 -10.11 -2.82 -17.37
CA ALA A 125 -10.17 -1.35 -17.47
C ALA A 125 -8.88 -0.69 -16.95
N MET A 126 -8.29 -1.20 -15.87
CA MET A 126 -7.01 -0.70 -15.34
C MET A 126 -5.86 -0.94 -16.31
N VAL A 127 -5.81 -2.09 -16.99
CA VAL A 127 -4.80 -2.41 -18.00
C VAL A 127 -4.96 -1.51 -19.23
N GLU A 128 -6.18 -1.25 -19.68
CA GLU A 128 -6.44 -0.33 -20.79
C GLU A 128 -6.07 1.12 -20.41
N ALA A 129 -6.36 1.55 -19.17
CA ALA A 129 -5.93 2.84 -18.67
C ALA A 129 -4.39 2.97 -18.62
N LYS A 130 -3.69 1.88 -18.32
CA LYS A 130 -2.23 1.82 -18.43
C LYS A 130 -1.76 1.96 -19.89
N ALA A 131 -2.37 1.27 -20.81
CA ALA A 131 -2.04 1.41 -22.23
C ALA A 131 -2.32 2.84 -22.76
N ALA A 132 -3.33 3.52 -22.20
CA ALA A 132 -3.66 4.91 -22.50
C ALA A 132 -2.77 5.95 -21.78
N GLY A 133 -1.83 5.52 -20.94
CA GLY A 133 -0.93 6.41 -20.18
C GLY A 133 -1.55 7.08 -18.95
N LYS A 134 -2.81 6.78 -18.60
CA LYS A 134 -3.48 7.26 -17.39
C LYS A 134 -2.96 6.60 -16.11
N VAL A 135 -2.40 5.40 -16.24
CA VAL A 135 -1.88 4.58 -15.14
C VAL A 135 -0.51 4.04 -15.54
N ARG A 136 0.46 4.00 -14.63
CA ARG A 136 1.80 3.46 -14.93
C ARG A 136 1.94 1.99 -14.53
N VAL A 137 1.35 1.61 -13.39
CA VAL A 137 1.47 0.28 -12.80
C VAL A 137 0.12 -0.16 -12.24
N VAL A 138 -0.23 -1.42 -12.45
CA VAL A 138 -1.47 -2.04 -11.97
C VAL A 138 -1.16 -3.06 -10.90
N GLY A 139 -2.02 -3.18 -9.88
CA GLY A 139 -1.84 -4.12 -8.80
C GLY A 139 -3.09 -4.44 -8.01
N CYS A 140 -2.91 -5.05 -6.85
CA CYS A 140 -3.99 -5.29 -5.89
C CYS A 140 -3.53 -5.06 -4.45
N SER A 141 -4.49 -4.86 -3.54
CA SER A 141 -4.26 -4.97 -2.11
C SER A 141 -4.98 -6.19 -1.55
N THR A 142 -4.41 -6.79 -0.51
CA THR A 142 -5.02 -7.91 0.20
C THR A 142 -4.93 -7.70 1.70
N HIS A 143 -6.04 -7.93 2.40
CA HIS A 143 -6.18 -7.68 3.82
C HIS A 143 -6.21 -8.95 4.66
N LEU A 144 -6.33 -10.12 4.01
CA LEU A 144 -6.60 -11.36 4.69
C LEU A 144 -5.57 -12.42 4.37
N TYR A 145 -5.69 -13.55 5.07
CA TYR A 145 -4.97 -14.76 4.77
C TYR A 145 -4.94 -15.04 3.26
N THR A 146 -3.76 -15.01 2.72
CA THR A 146 -3.58 -14.77 1.29
C THR A 146 -2.99 -15.95 0.53
N GLY A 147 -2.84 -17.14 1.16
CA GLY A 147 -2.29 -18.31 0.50
C GLY A 147 -2.91 -18.55 -0.90
N PRO A 148 -4.20 -18.88 -0.98
CA PRO A 148 -4.87 -19.10 -2.27
C PRO A 148 -4.93 -17.86 -3.16
N VAL A 149 -5.02 -16.65 -2.55
CA VAL A 149 -5.04 -15.39 -3.29
C VAL A 149 -3.70 -15.13 -3.96
N MET A 150 -2.60 -15.33 -3.23
CA MET A 150 -1.27 -15.08 -3.78
C MET A 150 -0.95 -15.98 -4.96
N GLU A 151 -1.44 -17.21 -5.01
CA GLU A 151 -1.24 -18.09 -6.16
C GLU A 151 -1.82 -17.49 -7.44
N VAL A 152 -3.07 -17.04 -7.39
CA VAL A 152 -3.72 -16.46 -8.57
C VAL A 152 -3.14 -15.08 -8.93
N VAL A 153 -2.77 -14.28 -7.93
CA VAL A 153 -2.17 -12.95 -8.12
C VAL A 153 -0.75 -13.06 -8.69
N ILE A 154 0.06 -14.02 -8.22
CA ILE A 154 1.40 -14.27 -8.76
C ILE A 154 1.31 -14.72 -10.22
N ALA A 155 0.34 -15.58 -10.54
CA ALA A 155 0.12 -16.10 -11.88
C ALA A 155 -0.49 -15.06 -12.85
N CYS A 156 -1.06 -13.95 -12.36
CA CYS A 156 -1.65 -12.89 -13.17
C CYS A 156 -0.58 -11.88 -13.58
N PRO A 157 -0.17 -11.81 -14.86
CA PRO A 157 0.90 -10.91 -15.30
C PRO A 157 0.50 -9.43 -15.22
N GLU A 158 -0.78 -9.12 -15.31
CA GLU A 158 -1.34 -7.77 -15.24
C GLU A 158 -1.18 -7.16 -13.83
N ILE A 159 -1.12 -8.00 -12.79
CA ILE A 159 -0.86 -7.55 -11.43
C ILE A 159 0.65 -7.47 -11.20
N GLU A 160 1.19 -6.26 -11.22
CA GLU A 160 2.62 -5.99 -11.11
C GLU A 160 3.06 -5.73 -9.68
N VAL A 161 2.14 -5.18 -8.84
CA VAL A 161 2.44 -4.81 -7.46
C VAL A 161 1.35 -5.28 -6.50
N ILE A 162 1.73 -5.52 -5.26
CA ILE A 162 0.85 -6.02 -4.20
C ILE A 162 1.07 -5.22 -2.93
N LEU A 163 -0.02 -4.70 -2.36
CA LEU A 163 -0.04 -4.13 -1.02
C LEU A 163 -0.60 -5.17 -0.06
N ALA A 164 0.26 -5.83 0.69
CA ALA A 164 -0.08 -6.98 1.54
C ALA A 164 -0.16 -6.58 3.03
N THR A 165 -1.12 -7.15 3.76
CA THR A 165 -1.14 -7.05 5.22
C THR A 165 -0.06 -7.95 5.80
N VAL A 166 0.92 -7.37 6.48
CA VAL A 166 1.99 -8.10 7.18
C VAL A 166 2.34 -7.34 8.46
N ASN A 167 2.39 -8.03 9.59
CA ASN A 167 2.84 -7.45 10.85
C ASN A 167 3.41 -8.52 11.78
N LYS A 168 4.19 -8.10 12.76
CA LYS A 168 4.91 -8.98 13.69
C LYS A 168 4.00 -9.91 14.50
N GLY A 169 2.80 -9.43 14.86
CA GLY A 169 1.85 -10.17 15.69
C GLY A 169 0.84 -11.03 14.94
N GLY A 170 0.85 -11.05 13.60
CA GLY A 170 -0.17 -11.75 12.82
C GLY A 170 -1.57 -11.15 12.93
N ILE A 171 -1.68 -9.91 13.41
CA ILE A 171 -2.97 -9.23 13.60
C ILE A 171 -3.60 -8.97 12.23
N MET A 172 -4.91 -9.15 12.11
CA MET A 172 -5.70 -9.00 10.89
C MET A 172 -5.41 -10.03 9.79
N LEU A 173 -4.55 -10.99 10.01
CA LEU A 173 -4.41 -12.13 9.09
C LEU A 173 -5.56 -13.14 9.23
N GLU A 174 -6.33 -13.06 10.29
CA GLU A 174 -7.47 -13.94 10.56
C GLU A 174 -8.75 -13.60 9.77
N GLY A 175 -8.69 -12.56 8.98
CA GLY A 175 -9.84 -12.05 8.27
C GLY A 175 -10.65 -11.01 9.04
N SER A 176 -11.37 -10.19 8.29
CA SER A 176 -12.51 -9.44 8.81
C SER A 176 -13.55 -10.43 9.32
N ILE A 177 -14.40 -9.99 10.26
CA ILE A 177 -15.56 -10.74 10.77
C ILE A 177 -16.46 -11.31 9.63
N MET A 178 -16.28 -10.85 8.40
CA MET A 178 -17.04 -11.25 7.21
C MET A 178 -16.45 -12.45 6.45
N ASP A 179 -15.22 -12.90 6.76
CA ASP A 179 -14.53 -13.99 6.04
C ASP A 179 -14.18 -15.14 7.00
N LEU A 180 -15.18 -15.69 7.64
CA LEU A 180 -15.05 -17.00 8.29
C LEU A 180 -14.80 -18.04 7.19
N ASP A 181 -13.76 -18.88 7.37
CA ASP A 181 -13.70 -20.16 6.65
C ASP A 181 -15.10 -20.77 6.68
N PRO A 182 -15.66 -21.24 5.54
CA PRO A 182 -16.98 -21.86 5.48
C PRO A 182 -17.23 -22.94 6.53
N ASN A 183 -16.15 -23.50 7.11
CA ASN A 183 -16.17 -24.53 8.13
C ASN A 183 -15.94 -23.98 9.57
N GLY A 184 -15.79 -22.66 9.75
CA GLY A 184 -15.63 -22.04 11.06
C GLY A 184 -14.33 -22.39 11.81
N ARG A 185 -13.34 -22.96 11.13
CA ARG A 185 -12.06 -23.33 11.74
C ARG A 185 -11.11 -22.15 11.72
N ARG A 186 -10.60 -21.78 12.88
CA ARG A 186 -9.50 -20.82 13.04
C ARG A 186 -8.19 -21.59 13.27
N GLU A 187 -7.27 -21.52 12.33
CA GLU A 187 -5.90 -21.94 12.61
C GLU A 187 -5.20 -20.94 13.54
N PRO A 188 -4.19 -21.37 14.32
CA PRO A 188 -3.41 -20.47 15.15
C PRO A 188 -2.78 -19.33 14.32
N ALA A 189 -2.83 -18.11 14.81
CA ALA A 189 -2.32 -16.91 14.11
C ALA A 189 -0.86 -17.04 13.69
N ALA A 190 -0.04 -17.73 14.50
CA ALA A 190 1.38 -17.97 14.20
C ALA A 190 1.59 -18.87 12.96
N ALA A 191 0.80 -19.94 12.80
CA ALA A 191 0.91 -20.82 11.63
C ALA A 191 0.51 -20.11 10.34
N ARG A 192 -0.52 -19.27 10.40
CA ARG A 192 -0.94 -18.42 9.27
C ARG A 192 0.08 -17.37 8.90
N MET A 193 0.76 -16.79 9.91
CA MET A 193 1.81 -15.80 9.65
C MET A 193 2.95 -16.42 8.85
N GLU A 194 3.42 -17.60 9.22
CA GLU A 194 4.51 -18.26 8.50
C GLU A 194 4.11 -18.56 7.05
N GLU A 195 2.95 -19.13 6.82
CA GLU A 195 2.44 -19.39 5.47
C GLU A 195 2.26 -18.09 4.68
N HIS A 196 1.71 -17.06 5.31
CA HIS A 196 1.53 -15.76 4.69
C HIS A 196 2.86 -15.14 4.26
N VAL A 197 3.87 -15.16 5.13
CA VAL A 197 5.23 -14.70 4.83
C VAL A 197 5.82 -15.47 3.66
N GLN A 198 5.65 -16.80 3.60
CA GLN A 198 6.12 -17.60 2.47
C GLN A 198 5.44 -17.20 1.16
N GLN A 199 4.15 -16.87 1.17
CA GLN A 199 3.45 -16.40 -0.02
C GLN A 199 3.91 -15.00 -0.46
N VAL A 200 4.13 -14.09 0.49
CA VAL A 200 4.71 -12.77 0.20
C VAL A 200 6.11 -12.91 -0.39
N ARG A 201 6.93 -13.80 0.16
CA ARG A 201 8.25 -14.14 -0.39
C ARG A 201 8.16 -14.63 -1.83
N ARG A 202 7.27 -15.58 -2.13
CA ARG A 202 7.05 -16.09 -3.50
C ARG A 202 6.70 -14.97 -4.48
N ALA A 203 5.82 -14.05 -4.07
CA ALA A 203 5.46 -12.90 -4.90
C ALA A 203 6.65 -11.96 -5.12
N TYR A 204 7.45 -11.71 -4.09
CA TYR A 204 8.67 -10.92 -4.17
C TYR A 204 9.70 -11.56 -5.12
N GLU A 205 9.95 -12.87 -4.99
CA GLU A 205 10.87 -13.65 -5.84
C GLU A 205 10.37 -13.74 -7.30
N ALA A 206 9.06 -13.68 -7.53
CA ALA A 206 8.45 -13.57 -8.86
C ALA A 206 8.59 -12.15 -9.47
N GLY A 207 9.22 -11.21 -8.78
CA GLY A 207 9.48 -9.85 -9.25
C GLY A 207 8.31 -8.89 -9.08
N LYS A 208 7.25 -9.26 -8.35
CA LYS A 208 6.18 -8.33 -8.02
C LYS A 208 6.70 -7.23 -7.09
N GLY A 209 6.25 -5.99 -7.27
CA GLY A 209 6.49 -4.93 -6.30
C GLY A 209 5.68 -5.17 -5.03
N ILE A 210 6.33 -5.31 -3.88
CA ILE A 210 5.66 -5.60 -2.61
C ILE A 210 5.75 -4.38 -1.71
N SER A 211 4.61 -3.87 -1.26
CA SER A 211 4.51 -2.99 -0.10
C SER A 211 3.70 -3.69 0.99
N ILE A 212 4.07 -3.47 2.24
CA ILE A 212 3.39 -4.08 3.38
C ILE A 212 2.66 -3.02 4.20
N MET A 213 1.49 -3.37 4.73
CA MET A 213 0.65 -2.48 5.51
C MET A 213 0.18 -3.12 6.82
N LYS A 214 -0.49 -2.34 7.65
CA LYS A 214 -1.05 -2.77 8.94
C LYS A 214 0.04 -3.21 9.94
N ILE A 215 1.22 -2.64 9.85
CA ILE A 215 2.40 -3.00 10.65
C ILE A 215 2.08 -3.03 12.15
N ILE A 216 1.36 -2.04 12.65
CA ILE A 216 0.91 -1.96 14.05
C ILE A 216 -0.55 -2.43 14.24
N GLY A 217 -1.04 -3.33 13.38
CA GLY A 217 -2.37 -3.93 13.47
C GLY A 217 -3.52 -2.92 13.51
N GLN A 218 -3.47 -1.84 12.72
CA GLN A 218 -4.41 -0.71 12.80
C GLN A 218 -4.46 -0.08 14.21
N ARG A 219 -3.33 0.07 14.88
CA ARG A 219 -3.21 0.59 16.25
C ARG A 219 -3.81 -0.33 17.34
N THR A 220 -4.00 -1.62 17.03
CA THR A 220 -4.41 -2.62 18.04
C THR A 220 -3.23 -3.26 18.75
N ALA A 221 -2.02 -3.15 18.20
CA ALA A 221 -0.79 -3.50 18.91
C ALA A 221 -0.61 -2.58 20.14
N PRO A 222 -0.01 -3.05 21.25
CA PRO A 222 0.31 -2.19 22.38
C PRO A 222 1.18 -1.00 21.93
N GLU A 223 0.82 0.22 22.34
CA GLU A 223 1.54 1.43 21.92
C GLU A 223 3.03 1.39 22.27
N ALA A 224 3.37 0.80 23.42
CA ALA A 224 4.76 0.62 23.85
C ALA A 224 5.59 -0.29 22.92
N GLU A 225 4.95 -1.04 22.02
CA GLU A 225 5.60 -1.93 21.07
C GLU A 225 5.64 -1.39 19.63
N TRP A 226 5.00 -0.25 19.36
CA TRP A 226 4.88 0.27 17.98
C TRP A 226 6.24 0.50 17.33
N GLU A 227 7.20 1.09 18.05
CA GLU A 227 8.55 1.31 17.53
C GLU A 227 9.22 -0.01 17.11
N ASP A 228 9.15 -1.03 17.94
CA ASP A 228 9.70 -2.35 17.66
C ASP A 228 9.01 -3.02 16.44
N TRP A 229 7.69 -2.87 16.32
CA TRP A 229 6.95 -3.41 15.18
C TRP A 229 7.24 -2.66 13.88
N ILE A 230 7.41 -1.34 13.94
CA ILE A 230 7.77 -0.52 12.78
C ILE A 230 9.19 -0.87 12.31
N ARG A 231 10.16 -1.00 13.23
CA ARG A 231 11.52 -1.47 12.92
C ARG A 231 11.49 -2.83 12.24
N TRP A 232 10.73 -3.76 12.79
CA TRP A 232 10.54 -5.08 12.19
C TRP A 232 9.95 -4.97 10.77
N GLY A 233 9.02 -4.08 10.54
CA GLY A 233 8.47 -3.83 9.21
C GLY A 233 9.52 -3.36 8.21
N PHE A 234 10.39 -2.42 8.60
CA PHE A 234 11.50 -1.99 7.76
C PHE A 234 12.56 -3.07 7.54
N ASP A 235 12.74 -4.00 8.49
CA ASP A 235 13.65 -5.14 8.35
C ASP A 235 13.05 -6.30 7.57
N PHE A 236 11.75 -6.28 7.29
CA PHE A 236 11.09 -7.36 6.57
C PHE A 236 11.70 -7.54 5.16
N PRO A 237 12.29 -8.70 4.85
CA PRO A 237 13.19 -8.85 3.70
C PRO A 237 12.46 -8.94 2.34
N TYR A 238 11.15 -9.18 2.36
CA TYR A 238 10.35 -9.41 1.16
C TYR A 238 9.41 -8.24 0.84
N ALA A 239 9.75 -7.04 1.28
CA ALA A 239 9.03 -5.82 0.95
C ALA A 239 9.95 -4.73 0.40
N HIS A 240 9.45 -3.97 -0.55
CA HIS A 240 10.10 -2.78 -1.10
C HIS A 240 9.73 -1.53 -0.31
N ALA A 241 8.52 -1.50 0.26
CA ALA A 241 8.05 -0.37 1.06
C ALA A 241 7.16 -0.80 2.22
N VAL A 242 7.15 0.02 3.27
CA VAL A 242 6.31 -0.11 4.46
C VAL A 242 5.30 1.03 4.45
N ASN A 243 4.02 0.69 4.34
CA ASN A 243 2.91 1.65 4.30
C ASN A 243 2.38 1.86 5.73
N LEU A 244 2.63 3.05 6.27
CA LEU A 244 2.18 3.48 7.59
C LEU A 244 1.13 4.58 7.48
N GLY A 245 0.07 4.46 8.27
CA GLY A 245 -0.93 5.51 8.42
C GLY A 245 -0.40 6.61 9.34
N ILE A 246 0.18 7.65 8.75
CA ILE A 246 0.82 8.76 9.46
C ILE A 246 -0.11 9.98 9.37
N THR A 247 -0.50 10.52 10.52
CA THR A 247 -1.40 11.68 10.58
C THR A 247 -0.86 12.85 11.39
N TRP A 248 0.17 12.64 12.19
CA TRP A 248 0.72 13.65 13.08
C TRP A 248 2.22 13.86 12.83
N PRO A 249 2.73 15.09 13.00
CA PRO A 249 4.17 15.37 12.83
C PRO A 249 5.09 14.48 13.65
N LYS A 250 4.68 14.11 14.89
CA LYS A 250 5.47 13.20 15.74
C LYS A 250 5.54 11.78 15.19
N GLU A 251 4.45 11.28 14.56
CA GLU A 251 4.47 9.98 13.89
C GLU A 251 5.42 10.01 12.69
N LEU A 252 5.35 11.08 11.89
CA LEU A 252 6.26 11.26 10.76
C LEU A 252 7.73 11.29 11.21
N GLU A 253 8.05 12.07 12.25
CA GLU A 253 9.40 12.16 12.80
C GLU A 253 9.92 10.80 13.28
N LEU A 254 9.09 10.04 14.02
CA LEU A 254 9.42 8.70 14.48
C LEU A 254 9.67 7.77 13.28
N ASP A 255 8.72 7.66 12.36
CA ASP A 255 8.78 6.70 11.26
C ASP A 255 9.94 6.98 10.31
N VAL A 256 10.23 8.25 10.04
CA VAL A 256 11.40 8.69 9.25
C VAL A 256 12.71 8.38 9.97
N THR A 257 12.76 8.58 11.30
CA THR A 257 13.93 8.25 12.09
C THR A 257 14.21 6.75 12.06
N LEU A 258 13.19 5.93 12.31
CA LEU A 258 13.31 4.48 12.30
C LEU A 258 13.74 3.94 10.92
N GLU A 259 13.19 4.49 9.85
CA GLU A 259 13.58 4.11 8.49
C GLU A 259 15.05 4.44 8.21
N ARG A 260 15.51 5.65 8.58
CA ARG A 260 16.89 6.09 8.37
C ARG A 260 17.89 5.23 9.15
N GLU A 261 17.58 4.92 10.40
CA GLU A 261 18.42 4.03 11.23
C GLU A 261 18.53 2.64 10.63
N GLN A 262 17.43 2.08 10.11
CA GLN A 262 17.44 0.78 9.46
C GLN A 262 18.16 0.81 8.10
N ALA A 263 18.05 1.89 7.35
CA ALA A 263 18.80 2.10 6.11
C ALA A 263 20.31 2.14 6.38
N GLU A 264 20.74 2.87 7.41
CA GLU A 264 22.16 2.94 7.82
C GLU A 264 22.68 1.57 8.28
N ALA A 265 21.88 0.80 9.02
CA ALA A 265 22.26 -0.53 9.49
C ALA A 265 22.47 -1.55 8.34
N ARG A 266 21.80 -1.35 7.19
CA ARG A 266 21.96 -2.18 5.98
C ARG A 266 23.17 -1.79 5.13
N MET A 267 23.74 -0.58 5.31
CA MET A 267 24.93 -0.19 4.56
C MET A 267 26.11 -1.04 4.99
N PRO A 268 26.93 -1.56 4.04
CA PRO A 268 28.15 -2.24 4.39
C PRO A 268 29.04 -1.28 5.17
N ARG A 269 29.46 -1.69 6.38
CA ARG A 269 30.44 -0.92 7.14
C ARG A 269 31.69 -0.81 6.30
N ALA A 270 32.14 0.42 6.05
CA ALA A 270 33.40 0.64 5.36
C ALA A 270 34.51 -0.12 6.09
N ALA A 271 35.19 -1.03 5.37
CA ALA A 271 36.29 -1.84 5.90
C ALA A 271 37.53 -0.99 6.17
#